data_1761d1d10b15b75cd5a56ca75dde4735
#
_entry.id   1761d1d10b15b75cd5a56ca75dde4735
#
_cell.length_a   1.000
_cell.length_b   1.000
_cell.length_c   1.000
_cell.angle_alpha   90.00
_cell.angle_beta   90.00
_cell.angle_gamma   90.00
#
_symmetry.space_group_name_H-M   'P 1'
#
loop_
_entity.id
_entity.type
_entity.pdbx_description
1 polymer ?
#
loop_
_entity_poly.entity_id
_entity_poly.type
_entity_poly.pdbx_seq_one_letter_code
_entity_poly.pdbx_strand_id
1 'polypeptide(L)'
;MLEKVKFNKKPMKKAEYKEQWDELLAKLVVLQQQAHNEGVGLVVLFEGWNGAGKGSRISDLMYHLDARSTGVYVGLDLDPDTEREFVGRECGVTGFYPIMQPFWKALGERNSITFYDRGWYTAVIQHMLYNAPAKLLLPKKEERHYLDSVHDFEQQLVADGYVVVKFFVHMTKKAQVERLQRLHDDPVTRWRVTEKKLESHHGYETAYELYDRLLERSDYDFAPWVLLNGEDKRRTNLTIASTLVDALERALARKEADDVLKASLAARERADALLAEERAVEEAAAAEAAGAVPAPATQPGRGMLAGVALARAEAQAAAAHDLAPKKSRFDIVKHYPQVDTIDHSLALTLEEYKTERKRLQDRLFRLENIMFQRRVPLILMYEGWDAAGKGGNIKRVAQALDARAYTIFPSPAPTKPELAHPFLWRYWTRLPKAGHVGMYDRSWYGRVLVERVEGFATPAEWSRAYDEINEFEHDLVDWGAILLKFWVDVSPEEQLRRFQDREDDPAKQWKITEDDWRNREKYPQYKAAIDDMFRLTSTTFAPWVVLESDDKRHARIKALRIIVEALEKRLGECPAS
;
A
#
# COMPACT_ATOMS: atom_id res chain seq x y z
N MET A 1 24.93 -12.23 -13.13
CA MET A 1 24.68 -10.86 -13.69
C MET A 1 25.91 -9.96 -13.56
N LEU A 2 26.59 -9.92 -12.44
CA LEU A 2 27.72 -9.00 -12.16
C LEU A 2 28.91 -9.21 -13.11
N GLU A 3 29.16 -10.44 -13.56
CA GLU A 3 30.20 -10.76 -14.57
C GLU A 3 30.02 -10.03 -15.90
N LYS A 4 28.82 -9.56 -16.22
CA LYS A 4 28.52 -8.77 -17.44
C LYS A 4 29.12 -7.37 -17.38
N VAL A 5 29.49 -6.87 -16.20
CA VAL A 5 30.07 -5.54 -16.04
C VAL A 5 31.51 -5.52 -16.54
N LYS A 6 31.76 -4.74 -17.56
CA LYS A 6 33.10 -4.60 -18.15
C LYS A 6 33.87 -3.46 -17.49
N PHE A 7 35.06 -3.76 -17.00
CA PHE A 7 35.98 -2.77 -16.45
C PHE A 7 36.93 -2.27 -17.54
N ASN A 8 36.64 -1.09 -18.10
CA ASN A 8 37.40 -0.52 -19.21
C ASN A 8 38.76 0.02 -18.74
N LYS A 9 39.83 -0.35 -19.43
CA LYS A 9 41.18 0.11 -19.11
C LYS A 9 41.48 1.55 -19.58
N LYS A 10 40.75 2.04 -20.60
CA LYS A 10 40.96 3.41 -21.14
C LYS A 10 39.89 4.36 -20.60
N PRO A 11 40.25 5.38 -19.83
CA PRO A 11 39.29 6.38 -19.36
C PRO A 11 38.76 7.22 -20.54
N MET A 12 37.50 7.63 -20.43
CA MET A 12 36.86 8.53 -21.40
C MET A 12 37.51 9.90 -21.38
N LYS A 13 37.68 10.55 -22.54
CA LYS A 13 38.26 11.92 -22.65
C LYS A 13 37.31 12.92 -21.95
N LYS A 14 37.91 13.91 -21.28
CA LYS A 14 37.14 14.90 -20.52
C LYS A 14 36.25 15.79 -21.41
N ALA A 15 36.73 16.16 -22.60
CA ALA A 15 35.96 16.99 -23.53
C ALA A 15 34.73 16.26 -24.05
N GLU A 16 34.91 15.01 -24.51
CA GLU A 16 33.84 14.15 -24.99
C GLU A 16 32.77 13.88 -23.90
N TYR A 17 33.23 13.61 -22.65
CA TYR A 17 32.33 13.47 -21.51
C TYR A 17 31.51 14.73 -21.27
N LYS A 18 32.15 15.90 -21.28
CA LYS A 18 31.49 17.17 -20.95
C LYS A 18 30.38 17.49 -21.95
N GLU A 19 30.64 17.32 -23.23
CA GLU A 19 29.68 17.59 -24.30
C GLU A 19 28.44 16.71 -24.13
N GLN A 20 28.60 15.38 -24.02
CA GLN A 20 27.48 14.44 -23.86
C GLN A 20 26.75 14.64 -22.51
N TRP A 21 27.49 14.96 -21.45
CA TRP A 21 26.92 15.22 -20.13
C TRP A 21 26.03 16.47 -20.12
N ASP A 22 26.51 17.57 -20.68
CA ASP A 22 25.76 18.82 -20.73
C ASP A 22 24.48 18.67 -21.58
N GLU A 23 24.54 17.93 -22.69
CA GLU A 23 23.37 17.61 -23.54
C GLU A 23 22.33 16.77 -22.79
N LEU A 24 22.77 15.66 -22.18
CA LEU A 24 21.87 14.77 -21.44
C LEU A 24 21.22 15.47 -20.25
N LEU A 25 21.96 16.31 -19.52
CA LEU A 25 21.42 17.08 -18.41
C LEU A 25 20.39 18.12 -18.85
N ALA A 26 20.67 18.84 -19.94
CA ALA A 26 19.70 19.80 -20.49
C ALA A 26 18.38 19.11 -20.84
N LYS A 27 18.47 17.92 -21.48
CA LYS A 27 17.30 17.10 -21.81
C LYS A 27 16.59 16.59 -20.55
N LEU A 28 17.35 16.12 -19.56
CA LEU A 28 16.80 15.60 -18.31
C LEU A 28 16.03 16.67 -17.52
N VAL A 29 16.52 17.92 -17.49
CA VAL A 29 15.83 19.05 -16.84
C VAL A 29 14.48 19.34 -17.51
N VAL A 30 14.45 19.32 -18.85
CA VAL A 30 13.19 19.52 -19.60
C VAL A 30 12.21 18.39 -19.31
N LEU A 31 12.67 17.14 -19.33
CA LEU A 31 11.84 15.97 -19.04
C LEU A 31 11.35 15.95 -17.60
N GLN A 32 12.16 16.40 -16.64
CA GLN A 32 11.71 16.56 -15.25
C GLN A 32 10.52 17.53 -15.16
N GLN A 33 10.60 18.66 -15.86
CA GLN A 33 9.51 19.65 -15.84
C GLN A 33 8.24 19.09 -16.52
N GLN A 34 8.38 18.36 -17.61
CA GLN A 34 7.25 17.70 -18.27
C GLN A 34 6.64 16.63 -17.36
N ALA A 35 7.46 15.77 -16.74
CA ALA A 35 7.02 14.74 -15.81
C ALA A 35 6.29 15.34 -14.60
N HIS A 36 6.78 16.48 -14.09
CA HIS A 36 6.12 17.22 -13.01
C HIS A 36 4.71 17.68 -13.42
N ASN A 37 4.57 18.26 -14.61
CA ASN A 37 3.29 18.76 -15.11
C ASN A 37 2.28 17.63 -15.40
N GLU A 38 2.76 16.51 -15.93
CA GLU A 38 1.96 15.34 -16.28
C GLU A 38 1.69 14.38 -15.10
N GLY A 39 2.24 14.67 -13.92
CA GLY A 39 2.07 13.82 -12.74
C GLY A 39 2.77 12.47 -12.86
N VAL A 40 3.92 12.39 -13.53
CA VAL A 40 4.76 11.20 -13.66
C VAL A 40 5.84 11.23 -12.59
N GLY A 41 5.77 10.32 -11.60
CA GLY A 41 6.78 10.16 -10.56
C GLY A 41 7.96 9.31 -11.02
N LEU A 42 9.17 9.66 -10.57
CA LEU A 42 10.38 8.89 -10.85
C LEU A 42 11.03 8.43 -9.54
N VAL A 43 11.18 7.13 -9.38
CA VAL A 43 11.88 6.47 -8.28
C VAL A 43 13.19 5.92 -8.80
N VAL A 44 14.30 6.41 -8.27
CA VAL A 44 15.65 6.02 -8.71
C VAL A 44 16.39 5.37 -7.56
N LEU A 45 16.63 4.08 -7.68
CA LEU A 45 17.34 3.30 -6.68
C LEU A 45 18.80 3.12 -7.04
N PHE A 46 19.68 3.39 -6.10
CA PHE A 46 21.11 3.13 -6.19
C PHE A 46 21.55 2.08 -5.17
N GLU A 47 21.88 0.91 -5.65
CA GLU A 47 22.43 -0.19 -4.87
C GLU A 47 23.91 -0.47 -5.24
N GLY A 48 24.57 -1.33 -4.51
CA GLY A 48 25.92 -1.78 -4.78
C GLY A 48 26.92 -1.51 -3.67
N TRP A 49 28.18 -1.72 -3.98
CA TRP A 49 29.28 -1.82 -3.00
C TRP A 49 29.50 -0.55 -2.18
N ASN A 50 29.97 -0.74 -0.94
CA ASN A 50 30.52 0.36 -0.14
C ASN A 50 31.70 0.98 -0.88
N GLY A 51 31.76 2.32 -0.92
CA GLY A 51 32.80 3.01 -1.65
C GLY A 51 32.56 3.12 -3.17
N ALA A 52 31.54 2.47 -3.76
CA ALA A 52 31.30 2.53 -5.21
C ALA A 52 30.89 3.93 -5.73
N GLY A 53 30.57 4.88 -4.84
CA GLY A 53 30.32 6.28 -5.18
C GLY A 53 28.87 6.57 -5.56
N LYS A 54 27.91 5.83 -5.05
CA LYS A 54 26.46 6.05 -5.23
C LYS A 54 26.06 7.49 -4.93
N GLY A 55 26.29 7.96 -3.71
CA GLY A 55 25.95 9.32 -3.30
C GLY A 55 26.59 10.41 -4.16
N SER A 56 27.82 10.19 -4.71
CA SER A 56 28.43 11.13 -5.65
C SER A 56 27.68 11.23 -6.97
N ARG A 57 27.08 10.12 -7.46
CA ARG A 57 26.25 10.11 -8.69
C ARG A 57 24.94 10.84 -8.46
N ILE A 58 24.31 10.59 -7.32
CA ILE A 58 23.11 11.31 -6.91
C ILE A 58 23.39 12.81 -6.82
N SER A 59 24.49 13.21 -6.15
CA SER A 59 24.87 14.63 -6.04
C SER A 59 25.15 15.26 -7.41
N ASP A 60 25.87 14.56 -8.31
CA ASP A 60 26.16 15.03 -9.67
C ASP A 60 24.85 15.30 -10.47
N LEU A 61 23.79 14.52 -10.25
CA LEU A 61 22.47 14.73 -10.88
C LEU A 61 21.69 15.85 -10.20
N MET A 62 21.58 15.80 -8.87
CA MET A 62 20.79 16.75 -8.10
C MET A 62 21.26 18.19 -8.24
N TYR A 63 22.55 18.40 -8.51
CA TYR A 63 23.09 19.75 -8.77
C TYR A 63 22.40 20.44 -9.96
N HIS A 64 21.86 19.68 -10.89
CA HIS A 64 21.23 20.20 -12.11
C HIS A 64 19.70 20.13 -12.09
N LEU A 65 19.12 19.26 -11.28
CA LEU A 65 17.66 19.06 -11.19
C LEU A 65 17.00 20.11 -10.28
N ASP A 66 15.70 20.34 -10.49
CA ASP A 66 14.91 21.21 -9.61
C ASP A 66 14.76 20.55 -8.22
N ALA A 67 15.42 21.17 -7.23
CA ALA A 67 15.43 20.66 -5.86
C ALA A 67 14.06 20.68 -5.17
N ARG A 68 13.08 21.44 -5.68
CA ARG A 68 11.72 21.52 -5.11
C ARG A 68 10.91 20.27 -5.38
N SER A 69 11.19 19.57 -6.48
CA SER A 69 10.53 18.32 -6.88
C SER A 69 11.49 17.13 -6.87
N THR A 70 12.58 17.21 -6.09
CA THR A 70 13.58 16.14 -6.00
C THR A 70 13.93 15.86 -4.54
N GLY A 71 13.75 14.61 -4.11
CA GLY A 71 14.09 14.13 -2.78
C GLY A 71 15.19 13.09 -2.78
N VAL A 72 15.93 12.97 -1.68
CA VAL A 72 16.89 11.88 -1.46
C VAL A 72 16.59 11.22 -0.12
N TYR A 73 16.39 9.91 -0.18
CA TYR A 73 16.38 9.06 0.99
C TYR A 73 17.70 8.29 1.08
N VAL A 74 18.35 8.34 2.23
CA VAL A 74 19.54 7.55 2.50
C VAL A 74 19.16 6.40 3.41
N GLY A 75 19.24 5.18 2.88
CA GLY A 75 19.03 3.97 3.67
C GLY A 75 20.07 3.90 4.78
N LEU A 76 19.61 3.92 6.01
CA LEU A 76 20.48 3.76 7.17
C LEU A 76 21.08 2.36 7.15
N ASP A 77 22.36 2.24 7.53
CA ASP A 77 22.90 0.95 7.92
C ASP A 77 22.14 0.54 9.19
N LEU A 78 21.40 -0.54 9.14
CA LEU A 78 20.78 -1.11 10.32
C LEU A 78 21.90 -1.41 11.32
N ASP A 79 21.82 -0.82 12.51
CA ASP A 79 22.74 -1.17 13.57
C ASP A 79 22.35 -2.54 14.14
N PRO A 80 23.19 -3.58 13.96
CA PRO A 80 22.88 -4.92 14.43
C PRO A 80 22.58 -4.99 15.92
N ASP A 81 23.25 -4.17 16.71
CA ASP A 81 23.11 -4.22 18.17
C ASP A 81 21.81 -3.54 18.61
N THR A 82 21.46 -2.42 17.97
CA THR A 82 20.18 -1.73 18.19
C THR A 82 19.00 -2.58 17.73
N GLU A 83 19.10 -3.25 16.59
CA GLU A 83 18.03 -4.14 16.11
C GLU A 83 17.90 -5.42 16.95
N ARG A 84 19.01 -5.98 17.42
CA ARG A 84 18.97 -7.18 18.29
C ARG A 84 18.25 -6.94 19.61
N GLU A 85 18.34 -5.75 20.18
CA GLU A 85 17.57 -5.36 21.38
C GLU A 85 16.07 -5.22 21.11
N PHE A 86 15.68 -4.91 19.87
CA PHE A 86 14.30 -4.57 19.50
C PHE A 86 13.55 -5.67 18.76
N VAL A 87 14.24 -6.71 18.30
CA VAL A 87 13.58 -7.85 17.64
C VAL A 87 12.97 -8.76 18.70
N GLY A 88 11.66 -8.84 18.72
CA GLY A 88 10.90 -9.77 19.56
C GLY A 88 11.02 -11.20 19.03
N ARG A 89 12.22 -11.77 19.03
CA ARG A 89 12.55 -13.08 18.44
C ARG A 89 11.63 -14.22 18.88
N GLU A 90 11.18 -14.18 20.13
CA GLU A 90 10.30 -15.21 20.69
C GLU A 90 8.87 -15.16 20.12
N CYS A 91 8.43 -14.00 19.61
CA CYS A 91 7.09 -13.78 19.08
C CYS A 91 7.06 -13.54 17.57
N GLY A 92 8.19 -13.66 16.87
CA GLY A 92 8.27 -13.49 15.41
C GLY A 92 8.03 -12.07 14.91
N VAL A 93 8.31 -11.05 15.72
CA VAL A 93 8.30 -9.64 15.30
C VAL A 93 9.65 -9.28 14.72
N THR A 94 9.68 -8.67 13.53
CA THR A 94 10.90 -8.44 12.74
C THR A 94 11.49 -7.04 12.89
N GLY A 95 10.90 -6.17 13.70
CA GLY A 95 11.38 -4.81 13.93
C GLY A 95 10.28 -3.89 14.49
N PHE A 96 10.60 -2.61 14.73
CA PHE A 96 9.59 -1.63 15.21
C PHE A 96 8.48 -1.36 14.19
N TYR A 97 8.80 -1.46 12.92
CA TYR A 97 7.89 -1.29 11.79
C TYR A 97 8.17 -2.34 10.71
N PRO A 98 7.23 -2.61 9.80
CA PRO A 98 7.48 -3.43 8.62
C PRO A 98 8.67 -2.89 7.81
N ILE A 99 9.48 -3.80 7.25
CA ILE A 99 10.72 -3.44 6.52
C ILE A 99 10.49 -2.45 5.37
N MET A 100 9.35 -2.51 4.71
CA MET A 100 9.02 -1.63 3.58
C MET A 100 8.49 -0.24 4.00
N GLN A 101 8.05 -0.06 5.25
CA GLN A 101 7.46 1.21 5.71
C GLN A 101 8.36 2.44 5.52
N PRO A 102 9.68 2.43 5.81
CA PRO A 102 10.54 3.60 5.61
C PRO A 102 10.58 4.06 4.16
N PHE A 103 10.51 3.13 3.21
CA PHE A 103 10.54 3.42 1.77
C PHE A 103 9.22 4.01 1.30
N TRP A 104 8.10 3.52 1.80
CA TRP A 104 6.80 4.14 1.61
C TRP A 104 6.74 5.56 2.18
N LYS A 105 7.27 5.78 3.38
CA LYS A 105 7.32 7.11 4.00
C LYS A 105 8.18 8.11 3.24
N ALA A 106 9.25 7.64 2.61
CA ALA A 106 10.18 8.46 1.85
C ALA A 106 9.75 8.70 0.41
N LEU A 107 8.71 7.99 -0.07
CA LEU A 107 8.20 8.12 -1.42
C LEU A 107 7.67 9.54 -1.64
N GLY A 108 8.18 10.19 -2.69
CA GLY A 108 7.67 11.49 -3.13
C GLY A 108 6.38 11.36 -3.93
N GLU A 109 5.70 12.47 -4.13
CA GLU A 109 4.48 12.55 -4.94
C GLU A 109 4.75 12.16 -6.41
N ARG A 110 3.71 11.76 -7.15
CA ARG A 110 3.81 11.38 -8.57
C ARG A 110 4.40 12.44 -9.51
N ASN A 111 4.53 13.67 -9.08
CA ASN A 111 5.16 14.76 -9.83
C ASN A 111 6.60 15.04 -9.41
N SER A 112 7.27 14.12 -8.71
CA SER A 112 8.60 14.31 -8.15
C SER A 112 9.57 13.19 -8.50
N ILE A 113 10.86 13.45 -8.28
CA ILE A 113 11.95 12.46 -8.38
C ILE A 113 12.41 12.11 -6.98
N THR A 114 12.38 10.83 -6.62
CA THR A 114 12.91 10.34 -5.35
C THR A 114 14.11 9.43 -5.60
N PHE A 115 15.26 9.84 -5.11
CA PHE A 115 16.48 9.04 -5.10
C PHE A 115 16.59 8.24 -3.80
N TYR A 116 16.90 6.95 -3.91
CA TYR A 116 17.24 6.10 -2.78
C TYR A 116 18.72 5.71 -2.86
N ASP A 117 19.56 6.29 -1.96
CA ASP A 117 20.94 5.85 -1.77
C ASP A 117 20.95 4.68 -0.80
N ARG A 118 20.97 3.48 -1.34
CA ARG A 118 20.62 2.23 -0.69
C ARG A 118 19.14 2.19 -0.28
N GLY A 119 18.45 1.25 -0.77
CA GLY A 119 17.01 1.12 -0.56
C GLY A 119 16.64 -0.23 0.03
N TRP A 120 15.56 -0.73 -0.44
CA TRP A 120 14.91 -1.93 0.06
C TRP A 120 15.73 -3.21 -0.15
N TYR A 121 16.52 -3.32 -1.21
CA TYR A 121 17.38 -4.50 -1.39
C TYR A 121 18.52 -4.56 -0.36
N THR A 122 19.15 -3.42 -0.05
CA THR A 122 20.12 -3.35 1.06
C THR A 122 19.45 -3.69 2.40
N ALA A 123 18.26 -3.17 2.66
CA ALA A 123 17.52 -3.45 3.89
C ALA A 123 17.16 -4.93 4.00
N VAL A 124 16.66 -5.55 2.93
CA VAL A 124 16.35 -6.99 2.87
C VAL A 124 17.61 -7.83 3.14
N ILE A 125 18.72 -7.53 2.46
CA ILE A 125 19.98 -8.27 2.66
C ILE A 125 20.48 -8.14 4.11
N GLN A 126 20.47 -6.95 4.67
CA GLN A 126 20.87 -6.71 6.05
C GLN A 126 19.98 -7.48 7.02
N HIS A 127 18.66 -7.40 6.83
CA HIS A 127 17.70 -8.15 7.64
C HIS A 127 17.93 -9.67 7.57
N MET A 128 18.18 -10.19 6.37
CA MET A 128 18.54 -11.58 6.14
C MET A 128 19.82 -11.99 6.88
N LEU A 129 20.87 -11.17 6.82
CA LEU A 129 22.14 -11.43 7.47
C LEU A 129 22.03 -11.41 9.00
N TYR A 130 21.19 -10.53 9.58
CA TYR A 130 21.01 -10.43 11.04
C TYR A 130 20.19 -11.59 11.62
N ASN A 131 19.18 -12.05 10.90
CA ASN A 131 18.33 -13.14 11.38
C ASN A 131 18.99 -14.53 11.21
N ALA A 132 20.04 -14.64 10.40
CA ALA A 132 20.75 -15.89 10.17
C ALA A 132 22.29 -15.74 10.25
N PRO A 133 22.85 -15.28 11.37
CA PRO A 133 24.30 -14.96 11.46
C PRO A 133 25.24 -16.15 11.27
N ALA A 134 24.75 -17.39 11.38
CA ALA A 134 25.55 -18.60 11.23
C ALA A 134 25.41 -19.31 9.88
N LYS A 135 24.43 -18.90 9.06
CA LYS A 135 24.20 -19.48 7.73
C LYS A 135 23.95 -18.34 6.76
N LEU A 136 24.97 -17.96 6.02
CA LEU A 136 24.91 -16.96 4.92
C LEU A 136 23.93 -17.31 3.78
N LEU A 137 23.25 -18.43 3.91
CA LEU A 137 22.23 -18.88 2.99
C LEU A 137 20.94 -19.06 3.79
N LEU A 138 20.08 -18.07 3.75
CA LEU A 138 18.71 -18.26 4.19
C LEU A 138 18.06 -19.42 3.43
N PRO A 139 17.14 -20.16 4.06
CA PRO A 139 16.31 -21.08 3.36
C PRO A 139 15.66 -20.36 2.15
N LYS A 140 15.68 -21.00 0.98
CA LYS A 140 15.14 -20.43 -0.28
C LYS A 140 13.72 -19.87 -0.13
N LYS A 141 12.96 -20.38 0.86
CA LYS A 141 11.59 -19.94 1.15
C LYS A 141 11.57 -18.54 1.81
N GLU A 142 12.44 -18.27 2.79
CA GLU A 142 12.52 -16.97 3.47
C GLU A 142 13.05 -15.87 2.55
N GLU A 143 14.08 -16.19 1.75
CA GLU A 143 14.60 -15.27 0.73
C GLU A 143 13.51 -14.89 -0.28
N ARG A 144 12.71 -15.86 -0.74
CA ARG A 144 11.59 -15.61 -1.66
C ARG A 144 10.59 -14.67 -1.05
N HIS A 145 10.25 -14.86 0.20
CA HIS A 145 9.29 -14.06 0.93
C HIS A 145 9.63 -12.56 0.92
N TYR A 146 10.88 -12.20 1.28
CA TYR A 146 11.31 -10.80 1.23
C TYR A 146 11.36 -10.23 -0.18
N LEU A 147 11.73 -11.03 -1.17
CA LEU A 147 11.72 -10.60 -2.57
C LEU A 147 10.31 -10.43 -3.12
N ASP A 148 9.33 -11.19 -2.61
CA ASP A 148 7.92 -11.01 -2.95
C ASP A 148 7.42 -9.63 -2.47
N SER A 149 7.69 -9.23 -1.22
CA SER A 149 7.34 -7.88 -0.72
C SER A 149 7.99 -6.75 -1.52
N VAL A 150 9.24 -6.95 -1.96
CA VAL A 150 9.93 -5.98 -2.83
C VAL A 150 9.30 -5.92 -4.21
N HIS A 151 9.01 -7.09 -4.80
CA HIS A 151 8.32 -7.18 -6.09
C HIS A 151 6.99 -6.43 -6.05
N ASP A 152 6.18 -6.68 -5.03
CA ASP A 152 4.87 -6.05 -4.86
C ASP A 152 4.98 -4.54 -4.73
N PHE A 153 5.93 -4.07 -3.93
CA PHE A 153 6.20 -2.63 -3.79
C PHE A 153 6.54 -1.98 -5.14
N GLU A 154 7.49 -2.54 -5.89
CA GLU A 154 7.89 -2.01 -7.20
C GLU A 154 6.74 -2.11 -8.21
N GLN A 155 5.98 -3.21 -8.21
CA GLN A 155 4.84 -3.41 -9.09
C GLN A 155 3.71 -2.42 -8.80
N GLN A 156 3.37 -2.20 -7.53
CA GLN A 156 2.37 -1.21 -7.11
C GLN A 156 2.77 0.21 -7.55
N LEU A 157 4.05 0.58 -7.39
CA LEU A 157 4.55 1.87 -7.86
C LEU A 157 4.36 2.04 -9.37
N VAL A 158 4.76 1.04 -10.16
CA VAL A 158 4.64 1.08 -11.63
C VAL A 158 3.17 1.10 -12.05
N ALA A 159 2.30 0.31 -11.40
CA ALA A 159 0.87 0.28 -11.67
C ALA A 159 0.18 1.61 -11.33
N ASP A 160 0.74 2.37 -10.37
CA ASP A 160 0.25 3.69 -9.96
C ASP A 160 0.91 4.86 -10.73
N GLY A 161 1.64 4.57 -11.80
CA GLY A 161 2.20 5.56 -12.72
C GLY A 161 3.58 6.10 -12.35
N TYR A 162 4.29 5.47 -11.41
CA TYR A 162 5.70 5.77 -11.17
C TYR A 162 6.59 5.04 -12.18
N VAL A 163 7.71 5.67 -12.49
CA VAL A 163 8.83 5.05 -13.21
C VAL A 163 9.85 4.58 -12.18
N VAL A 164 10.15 3.30 -12.15
CA VAL A 164 11.15 2.72 -11.25
C VAL A 164 12.40 2.39 -12.03
N VAL A 165 13.53 3.02 -11.68
CA VAL A 165 14.84 2.78 -12.31
C VAL A 165 15.82 2.29 -11.24
N LYS A 166 16.43 1.13 -11.48
CA LYS A 166 17.32 0.46 -10.54
C LYS A 166 18.76 0.43 -11.07
N PHE A 167 19.67 1.03 -10.33
CA PHE A 167 21.09 1.02 -10.62
C PHE A 167 21.87 0.20 -9.60
N PHE A 168 22.68 -0.74 -10.09
CA PHE A 168 23.65 -1.44 -9.24
C PHE A 168 25.07 -1.01 -9.61
N VAL A 169 25.76 -0.35 -8.68
CA VAL A 169 27.12 0.15 -8.91
C VAL A 169 28.13 -0.90 -8.47
N HIS A 170 28.65 -1.63 -9.46
CA HIS A 170 29.64 -2.69 -9.26
C HIS A 170 31.07 -2.15 -9.34
N MET A 171 31.97 -2.75 -8.55
CA MET A 171 33.42 -2.50 -8.60
C MET A 171 34.17 -3.76 -8.15
N THR A 172 35.43 -3.87 -8.57
CA THR A 172 36.28 -4.99 -8.16
C THR A 172 36.69 -4.87 -6.69
N LYS A 173 36.99 -6.00 -6.04
CA LYS A 173 37.51 -6.03 -4.67
C LYS A 173 38.72 -5.11 -4.49
N LYS A 174 39.68 -5.17 -5.44
CA LYS A 174 40.87 -4.33 -5.41
C LYS A 174 40.52 -2.84 -5.40
N ALA A 175 39.66 -2.41 -6.32
CA ALA A 175 39.23 -1.01 -6.41
C ALA A 175 38.44 -0.56 -5.17
N GLN A 176 37.65 -1.47 -4.56
CA GLN A 176 36.95 -1.19 -3.30
C GLN A 176 37.92 -0.88 -2.16
N VAL A 177 38.90 -1.77 -1.94
CA VAL A 177 39.93 -1.60 -0.89
C VAL A 177 40.66 -0.28 -1.08
N GLU A 178 41.23 -0.03 -2.28
CA GLU A 178 41.97 1.16 -2.57
C GLU A 178 41.16 2.44 -2.35
N ARG A 179 39.89 2.40 -2.67
CA ARG A 179 38.99 3.56 -2.54
C ARG A 179 38.56 3.81 -1.10
N LEU A 180 38.23 2.79 -0.35
CA LEU A 180 37.89 2.92 1.07
C LEU A 180 39.08 3.40 1.88
N GLN A 181 40.29 2.87 1.60
CA GLN A 181 41.51 3.34 2.24
C GLN A 181 41.75 4.83 1.95
N ARG A 182 41.65 5.25 0.69
CA ARG A 182 41.82 6.66 0.32
C ARG A 182 40.82 7.59 1.03
N LEU A 183 39.56 7.18 1.14
CA LEU A 183 38.52 7.94 1.85
C LEU A 183 38.79 8.02 3.35
N HIS A 184 39.35 6.95 3.93
CA HIS A 184 39.72 6.89 5.34
C HIS A 184 40.98 7.75 5.66
N ASP A 185 41.94 7.78 4.75
CA ASP A 185 43.19 8.53 4.95
C ASP A 185 43.01 10.05 4.81
N ASP A 186 41.99 10.48 4.03
CA ASP A 186 41.65 11.89 3.85
C ASP A 186 40.85 12.42 5.06
N PRO A 187 41.40 13.44 5.80
CA PRO A 187 40.72 14.02 6.96
C PRO A 187 39.30 14.54 6.68
N VAL A 188 39.02 15.00 5.44
CA VAL A 188 37.72 15.56 5.04
C VAL A 188 36.67 14.46 4.84
N THR A 189 37.11 13.29 4.40
CA THR A 189 36.20 12.20 4.06
C THR A 189 36.23 11.01 5.04
N ARG A 190 37.16 10.98 5.97
CA ARG A 190 37.36 9.89 6.97
C ARG A 190 36.08 9.52 7.70
N TRP A 191 35.30 10.49 8.09
CA TRP A 191 34.04 10.26 8.81
C TRP A 191 33.01 9.39 8.04
N ARG A 192 33.18 9.24 6.72
CA ARG A 192 32.30 8.43 5.85
C ARG A 192 32.62 6.94 5.91
N VAL A 193 33.80 6.58 6.43
CA VAL A 193 34.30 5.22 6.42
C VAL A 193 34.58 4.78 7.86
N THR A 194 33.65 4.03 8.42
CA THR A 194 33.83 3.38 9.72
C THR A 194 34.82 2.21 9.58
N GLU A 195 35.43 1.75 10.69
CA GLU A 195 36.30 0.58 10.71
C GLU A 195 35.61 -0.65 10.09
N LYS A 196 34.35 -0.88 10.45
CA LYS A 196 33.52 -1.96 9.87
C LYS A 196 33.39 -1.86 8.35
N LYS A 197 33.24 -0.64 7.81
CA LYS A 197 33.22 -0.42 6.35
C LYS A 197 34.57 -0.66 5.71
N LEU A 198 35.66 -0.28 6.38
CA LEU A 198 37.02 -0.51 5.90
C LEU A 198 37.31 -2.02 5.78
N GLU A 199 36.83 -2.80 6.73
CA GLU A 199 36.98 -4.26 6.77
C GLU A 199 35.96 -5.02 5.89
N SER A 200 34.99 -4.34 5.32
CA SER A 200 33.90 -4.97 4.52
C SER A 200 34.40 -5.79 3.32
N HIS A 201 35.64 -5.54 2.86
CA HIS A 201 36.26 -6.32 1.78
C HIS A 201 36.59 -7.78 2.16
N HIS A 202 36.66 -8.11 3.45
CA HIS A 202 36.88 -9.50 3.89
C HIS A 202 35.72 -10.40 3.50
N GLY A 203 34.49 -9.87 3.46
CA GLY A 203 33.31 -10.59 3.01
C GLY A 203 32.95 -10.38 1.53
N TYR A 204 33.87 -9.85 0.72
CA TYR A 204 33.56 -9.46 -0.66
C TYR A 204 33.02 -10.62 -1.51
N GLU A 205 33.65 -11.78 -1.47
CA GLU A 205 33.26 -12.95 -2.28
C GLU A 205 31.85 -13.41 -1.93
N THR A 206 31.57 -13.51 -0.65
CA THR A 206 30.24 -13.88 -0.16
C THR A 206 29.18 -12.85 -0.54
N ALA A 207 29.50 -11.56 -0.39
CA ALA A 207 28.62 -10.49 -0.80
C ALA A 207 28.40 -10.47 -2.33
N TYR A 208 29.44 -10.82 -3.11
CA TYR A 208 29.34 -10.95 -4.56
C TYR A 208 28.31 -12.02 -4.96
N GLU A 209 28.41 -13.22 -4.40
CA GLU A 209 27.45 -14.30 -4.67
C GLU A 209 26.02 -13.93 -4.26
N LEU A 210 25.89 -13.27 -3.11
CA LEU A 210 24.59 -12.81 -2.62
C LEU A 210 23.97 -11.75 -3.53
N TYR A 211 24.73 -10.72 -3.89
CA TYR A 211 24.28 -9.68 -4.80
C TYR A 211 23.97 -10.23 -6.20
N ASP A 212 24.81 -11.09 -6.75
CA ASP A 212 24.59 -11.67 -8.08
C ASP A 212 23.28 -12.45 -8.15
N ARG A 213 23.03 -13.29 -7.14
CA ARG A 213 21.76 -14.03 -7.00
C ARG A 213 20.56 -13.13 -6.79
N LEU A 214 20.70 -12.06 -5.97
CA LEU A 214 19.64 -11.10 -5.73
C LEU A 214 19.25 -10.37 -7.01
N LEU A 215 20.24 -9.88 -7.76
CA LEU A 215 20.03 -9.19 -9.02
C LEU A 215 19.32 -10.07 -10.04
N GLU A 216 19.70 -11.37 -10.15
CA GLU A 216 19.02 -12.31 -11.05
C GLU A 216 17.56 -12.55 -10.69
N ARG A 217 17.23 -12.57 -9.40
CA ARG A 217 15.87 -12.84 -8.91
C ARG A 217 14.96 -11.61 -8.90
N SER A 218 15.54 -10.44 -8.96
CA SER A 218 14.82 -9.17 -8.92
C SER A 218 14.95 -8.34 -10.20
N ASP A 219 15.38 -8.97 -11.30
CA ASP A 219 15.44 -8.32 -12.62
C ASP A 219 14.07 -8.45 -13.30
N TYR A 220 13.16 -7.58 -12.91
CA TYR A 220 11.78 -7.59 -13.41
C TYR A 220 11.65 -6.82 -14.71
N ASP A 221 10.83 -7.32 -15.65
CA ASP A 221 10.60 -6.67 -16.96
C ASP A 221 10.06 -5.24 -16.82
N PHE A 222 9.26 -4.97 -15.78
CA PHE A 222 8.71 -3.64 -15.51
C PHE A 222 9.69 -2.69 -14.81
N ALA A 223 10.75 -3.22 -14.19
CA ALA A 223 11.80 -2.47 -13.49
C ALA A 223 13.14 -3.24 -13.56
N PRO A 224 13.81 -3.27 -14.72
CA PRO A 224 15.05 -4.00 -14.88
C PRO A 224 16.24 -3.32 -14.19
N TRP A 225 17.26 -4.11 -13.85
CA TRP A 225 18.51 -3.61 -13.32
C TRP A 225 19.42 -3.05 -14.40
N VAL A 226 20.02 -1.90 -14.13
CA VAL A 226 21.10 -1.31 -14.91
C VAL A 226 22.40 -1.45 -14.14
N LEU A 227 23.30 -2.31 -14.63
CA LEU A 227 24.58 -2.57 -14.00
C LEU A 227 25.62 -1.52 -14.41
N LEU A 228 26.26 -0.89 -13.43
CA LEU A 228 27.17 0.22 -13.63
C LEU A 228 28.59 -0.12 -13.19
N ASN A 229 29.58 0.34 -13.95
CA ASN A 229 30.98 0.24 -13.60
C ASN A 229 31.38 1.40 -12.65
N GLY A 230 31.48 1.15 -11.34
CA GLY A 230 31.83 2.16 -10.32
C GLY A 230 33.24 2.71 -10.44
N GLU A 231 34.14 2.09 -11.23
CA GLU A 231 35.52 2.53 -11.42
C GLU A 231 35.64 3.61 -12.53
N ASP A 232 34.68 3.67 -13.48
CA ASP A 232 34.63 4.68 -14.53
C ASP A 232 33.54 5.72 -14.27
N LYS A 233 33.88 6.77 -13.51
CA LYS A 233 32.90 7.81 -13.15
C LYS A 233 32.21 8.43 -14.37
N ARG A 234 32.96 8.73 -15.43
CA ARG A 234 32.42 9.46 -16.59
C ARG A 234 31.39 8.65 -17.36
N ARG A 235 31.74 7.42 -17.74
CA ARG A 235 30.80 6.55 -18.46
C ARG A 235 29.60 6.20 -17.60
N THR A 236 29.82 5.92 -16.32
CA THR A 236 28.73 5.64 -15.39
C THR A 236 27.74 6.80 -15.28
N ASN A 237 28.21 8.04 -15.17
CA ASN A 237 27.33 9.21 -15.15
C ASN A 237 26.52 9.34 -16.45
N LEU A 238 27.17 9.14 -17.61
CA LEU A 238 26.46 9.19 -18.90
C LEU A 238 25.40 8.08 -18.99
N THR A 239 25.74 6.85 -18.59
CA THR A 239 24.78 5.74 -18.59
C THR A 239 23.61 6.04 -17.66
N ILE A 240 23.82 6.59 -16.47
CA ILE A 240 22.75 6.97 -15.57
C ILE A 240 21.86 8.03 -16.22
N ALA A 241 22.43 9.12 -16.72
CA ALA A 241 21.67 10.22 -17.31
C ALA A 241 20.88 9.76 -18.55
N SER A 242 21.49 8.99 -19.46
CA SER A 242 20.79 8.46 -20.63
C SER A 242 19.66 7.51 -20.25
N THR A 243 19.88 6.63 -19.27
CA THR A 243 18.82 5.73 -18.77
C THR A 243 17.63 6.49 -18.19
N LEU A 244 17.88 7.56 -17.42
CA LEU A 244 16.81 8.39 -16.86
C LEU A 244 16.06 9.16 -17.95
N VAL A 245 16.77 9.70 -18.95
CA VAL A 245 16.17 10.34 -20.12
C VAL A 245 15.27 9.35 -20.85
N ASP A 246 15.78 8.18 -21.23
CA ASP A 246 15.01 7.15 -21.94
C ASP A 246 13.81 6.65 -21.15
N ALA A 247 13.93 6.54 -19.84
CA ALA A 247 12.86 6.10 -18.96
C ALA A 247 11.73 7.14 -18.88
N LEU A 248 12.07 8.42 -18.72
CA LEU A 248 11.10 9.51 -18.70
C LEU A 248 10.42 9.71 -20.07
N GLU A 249 11.16 9.66 -21.17
CA GLU A 249 10.56 9.76 -22.52
C GLU A 249 9.52 8.67 -22.77
N ARG A 250 9.86 7.41 -22.43
CA ARG A 250 8.91 6.30 -22.55
C ARG A 250 7.69 6.45 -21.64
N ALA A 251 7.88 6.95 -20.43
CA ALA A 251 6.78 7.15 -19.48
C ALA A 251 5.83 8.26 -19.94
N LEU A 252 6.36 9.38 -20.40
CA LEU A 252 5.58 10.49 -20.92
C LEU A 252 4.80 10.09 -22.19
N ALA A 253 5.43 9.37 -23.12
CA ALA A 253 4.75 8.85 -24.31
C ALA A 253 3.62 7.85 -23.95
N ARG A 254 3.84 6.99 -22.95
CA ARG A 254 2.80 6.09 -22.44
C ARG A 254 1.64 6.87 -21.83
N LYS A 255 1.95 7.86 -20.98
CA LYS A 255 0.95 8.71 -20.34
C LYS A 255 0.08 9.44 -21.36
N GLU A 256 0.70 10.01 -22.40
CA GLU A 256 -0.01 10.67 -23.50
C GLU A 256 -0.94 9.69 -24.23
N ALA A 257 -0.47 8.48 -24.54
CA ALA A 257 -1.28 7.45 -25.18
C ALA A 257 -2.47 7.01 -24.29
N ASP A 258 -2.25 6.84 -23.00
CA ASP A 258 -3.29 6.50 -22.03
C ASP A 258 -4.34 7.60 -21.89
N ASP A 259 -3.93 8.86 -21.89
CA ASP A 259 -4.84 10.02 -21.81
C ASP A 259 -5.67 10.19 -23.09
N VAL A 260 -5.08 9.96 -24.27
CA VAL A 260 -5.81 9.90 -25.55
C VAL A 260 -6.84 8.78 -25.54
N LEU A 261 -6.48 7.59 -25.06
CA LEU A 261 -7.40 6.45 -24.94
C LEU A 261 -8.55 6.77 -23.99
N LYS A 262 -8.27 7.32 -22.80
CA LYS A 262 -9.29 7.73 -21.81
C LYS A 262 -10.24 8.77 -22.40
N ALA A 263 -9.72 9.78 -23.10
CA ALA A 263 -10.53 10.79 -23.76
C ALA A 263 -11.45 10.20 -24.85
N SER A 264 -10.92 9.25 -25.64
CA SER A 264 -11.68 8.52 -26.66
C SER A 264 -12.82 7.69 -26.07
N LEU A 265 -12.54 6.95 -25.00
CA LEU A 265 -13.55 6.15 -24.28
C LEU A 265 -14.65 7.04 -23.69
N ALA A 266 -14.27 8.14 -23.02
CA ALA A 266 -15.22 9.09 -22.47
C ALA A 266 -16.09 9.77 -23.54
N ALA A 267 -15.53 10.05 -24.73
CA ALA A 267 -16.29 10.56 -25.87
C ALA A 267 -17.29 9.53 -26.40
N ARG A 268 -16.90 8.26 -26.48
CA ARG A 268 -17.79 7.17 -26.88
C ARG A 268 -18.93 6.96 -25.88
N GLU A 269 -18.62 6.93 -24.59
CA GLU A 269 -19.65 6.82 -23.52
C GLU A 269 -20.68 7.97 -23.60
N ARG A 270 -20.22 9.19 -23.87
CA ARG A 270 -21.12 10.34 -24.05
C ARG A 270 -22.00 10.18 -25.29
N ALA A 271 -21.46 9.69 -26.40
CA ALA A 271 -22.21 9.45 -27.61
C ALA A 271 -23.28 8.35 -27.41
N ASP A 272 -22.91 7.25 -26.73
CA ASP A 272 -23.83 6.16 -26.40
C ASP A 272 -24.95 6.63 -25.45
N ALA A 273 -24.64 7.50 -24.50
CA ALA A 273 -25.63 8.12 -23.60
C ALA A 273 -26.62 9.02 -24.36
N LEU A 274 -26.15 9.84 -25.30
CA LEU A 274 -27.00 10.69 -26.14
C LEU A 274 -27.94 9.86 -27.03
N LEU A 275 -27.42 8.79 -27.65
CA LEU A 275 -28.24 7.87 -28.44
C LEU A 275 -29.30 7.14 -27.61
N ALA A 276 -28.99 6.80 -26.36
CA ALA A 276 -29.96 6.22 -25.44
C ALA A 276 -31.05 7.22 -25.05
N GLU A 277 -30.70 8.50 -24.87
CA GLU A 277 -31.64 9.59 -24.60
C GLU A 277 -32.55 9.86 -25.80
N GLU A 278 -32.02 9.91 -27.02
CA GLU A 278 -32.80 10.05 -28.24
C GLU A 278 -33.80 8.92 -28.43
N ARG A 279 -33.38 7.64 -28.23
CA ARG A 279 -34.28 6.48 -28.28
C ARG A 279 -35.39 6.54 -27.25
N ALA A 280 -35.10 6.97 -26.02
CA ALA A 280 -36.08 7.10 -24.97
C ALA A 280 -37.11 8.19 -25.28
N VAL A 281 -36.69 9.29 -25.92
CA VAL A 281 -37.61 10.35 -26.41
C VAL A 281 -38.47 9.83 -27.56
N GLU A 282 -37.92 9.10 -28.52
CA GLU A 282 -38.67 8.47 -29.62
C GLU A 282 -39.70 7.43 -29.10
N GLU A 283 -39.31 6.60 -28.13
CA GLU A 283 -40.23 5.63 -27.50
C GLU A 283 -41.36 6.33 -26.74
N ALA A 284 -41.05 7.40 -26.01
CA ALA A 284 -42.06 8.20 -25.33
C ALA A 284 -43.02 8.87 -26.31
N ALA A 285 -42.55 9.44 -27.41
CA ALA A 285 -43.37 10.03 -28.45
C ALA A 285 -44.24 8.98 -29.19
N ALA A 286 -43.71 7.79 -29.43
CA ALA A 286 -44.45 6.65 -30.01
C ALA A 286 -45.57 6.14 -29.07
N ALA A 287 -45.31 6.11 -27.78
CA ALA A 287 -46.32 5.71 -26.77
C ALA A 287 -47.44 6.74 -26.66
N GLU A 288 -47.12 8.04 -26.76
CA GLU A 288 -48.10 9.11 -26.78
C GLU A 288 -49.00 9.08 -28.05
N ALA A 289 -48.37 8.80 -29.21
CA ALA A 289 -49.07 8.65 -30.48
C ALA A 289 -49.99 7.38 -30.52
N ALA A 290 -49.69 6.34 -29.74
CA ALA A 290 -50.47 5.12 -29.63
C ALA A 290 -51.68 5.23 -28.67
N GLY A 291 -51.95 6.42 -28.08
CA GLY A 291 -53.14 6.69 -27.25
C GLY A 291 -53.14 5.98 -25.87
N ALA A 292 -52.01 5.65 -25.33
CA ALA A 292 -51.86 5.17 -23.98
C ALA A 292 -52.06 6.31 -22.98
N VAL A 293 -53.06 6.21 -22.10
CA VAL A 293 -53.34 7.20 -21.02
C VAL A 293 -52.14 7.28 -20.11
N PRO A 294 -51.53 8.45 -19.95
CA PRO A 294 -50.36 8.59 -19.05
C PRO A 294 -50.80 8.38 -17.61
N ALA A 295 -50.07 7.52 -16.89
CA ALA A 295 -50.17 7.45 -15.44
C ALA A 295 -49.75 8.82 -14.84
N PRO A 296 -50.34 9.20 -13.68
CA PRO A 296 -50.12 10.55 -13.13
C PRO A 296 -48.62 10.82 -12.93
N ALA A 297 -48.18 11.94 -13.47
CA ALA A 297 -46.79 12.38 -13.52
C ALA A 297 -46.16 12.47 -12.13
N THR A 298 -45.40 11.46 -11.76
CA THR A 298 -44.29 11.60 -10.83
C THR A 298 -43.14 12.24 -11.60
N GLN A 299 -42.61 13.33 -11.08
CA GLN A 299 -41.60 14.24 -11.68
C GLN A 299 -40.63 13.56 -12.67
N PRO A 300 -40.48 14.04 -13.93
CA PRO A 300 -39.75 13.34 -14.99
C PRO A 300 -38.22 13.51 -14.91
N GLY A 301 -37.62 13.39 -13.76
CA GLY A 301 -36.19 13.54 -13.58
C GLY A 301 -35.50 12.38 -12.83
N ARG A 302 -36.21 11.65 -11.97
CA ARG A 302 -35.58 10.65 -11.11
C ARG A 302 -35.54 9.22 -11.68
N GLY A 303 -36.54 8.80 -12.42
CA GLY A 303 -36.61 7.44 -12.96
C GLY A 303 -35.66 7.21 -14.15
N MET A 304 -35.43 8.23 -14.96
CA MET A 304 -34.59 8.16 -16.15
C MET A 304 -33.09 8.15 -15.80
N LEU A 305 -32.71 8.93 -14.78
CA LEU A 305 -31.35 8.90 -14.21
C LEU A 305 -31.04 7.57 -13.53
N ALA A 306 -32.04 6.93 -12.92
CA ALA A 306 -31.88 5.60 -12.31
C ALA A 306 -31.68 4.50 -13.36
N GLY A 307 -32.36 4.54 -14.51
CA GLY A 307 -32.16 3.58 -15.61
C GLY A 307 -30.80 3.69 -16.27
N VAL A 308 -30.32 4.92 -16.51
CA VAL A 308 -28.97 5.18 -17.05
C VAL A 308 -27.88 4.80 -16.04
N ALA A 309 -28.12 5.06 -14.75
CA ALA A 309 -27.20 4.65 -13.69
C ALA A 309 -27.15 3.13 -13.55
N LEU A 310 -28.27 2.43 -13.71
CA LEU A 310 -28.35 0.97 -13.67
C LEU A 310 -27.64 0.34 -14.89
N ALA A 311 -27.92 0.83 -16.10
CA ALA A 311 -27.25 0.37 -17.32
C ALA A 311 -25.74 0.67 -17.29
N ARG A 312 -25.33 1.78 -16.70
CA ARG A 312 -23.92 2.12 -16.49
C ARG A 312 -23.25 1.20 -15.45
N ALA A 313 -23.98 0.88 -14.37
CA ALA A 313 -23.53 -0.08 -13.37
C ALA A 313 -23.44 -1.50 -13.93
N GLU A 314 -24.38 -1.92 -14.79
CA GLU A 314 -24.34 -3.20 -15.49
C GLU A 314 -23.23 -3.26 -16.54
N ALA A 315 -22.99 -2.20 -17.31
CA ALA A 315 -21.88 -2.11 -18.25
C ALA A 315 -20.51 -2.05 -17.53
N GLN A 316 -20.43 -1.38 -16.39
CA GLN A 316 -19.25 -1.41 -15.53
C GLN A 316 -19.04 -2.78 -14.87
N ALA A 317 -20.12 -3.45 -14.47
CA ALA A 317 -20.06 -4.82 -13.94
C ALA A 317 -19.68 -5.84 -15.03
N ALA A 318 -20.15 -5.67 -16.26
CA ALA A 318 -19.77 -6.51 -17.40
C ALA A 318 -18.32 -6.27 -17.83
N ALA A 319 -17.85 -5.01 -17.88
CA ALA A 319 -16.45 -4.67 -18.13
C ALA A 319 -15.54 -5.16 -16.99
N ALA A 320 -16.03 -5.16 -15.75
CA ALA A 320 -15.32 -5.73 -14.60
C ALA A 320 -15.26 -7.26 -14.63
N HIS A 321 -16.21 -7.92 -15.27
CA HIS A 321 -16.19 -9.38 -15.44
C HIS A 321 -15.13 -9.82 -16.46
N ASP A 322 -14.82 -8.99 -17.46
CA ASP A 322 -13.68 -9.20 -18.37
C ASP A 322 -12.31 -8.86 -17.72
N LEU A 323 -12.32 -8.03 -16.66
CA LEU A 323 -11.21 -7.78 -15.76
C LEU A 323 -11.27 -8.73 -14.55
N ALA A 324 -11.58 -10.02 -14.79
CA ALA A 324 -11.62 -11.03 -13.72
C ALA A 324 -10.35 -10.88 -12.87
N PRO A 325 -10.46 -10.70 -11.54
CA PRO A 325 -9.31 -10.53 -10.67
C PRO A 325 -8.36 -11.70 -10.92
N LYS A 326 -7.11 -11.41 -11.18
CA LYS A 326 -6.06 -12.43 -11.30
C LYS A 326 -6.17 -13.31 -10.07
N LYS A 327 -6.07 -14.63 -10.26
CA LYS A 327 -6.12 -15.58 -9.15
C LYS A 327 -5.09 -15.13 -8.11
N SER A 328 -5.56 -14.75 -6.93
CA SER A 328 -4.69 -14.34 -5.83
C SER A 328 -3.63 -15.42 -5.57
N ARG A 329 -2.39 -15.02 -5.33
CA ARG A 329 -1.33 -15.94 -4.89
C ARG A 329 -1.53 -16.44 -3.46
N PHE A 330 -2.47 -15.82 -2.73
CA PHE A 330 -2.78 -16.18 -1.34
C PHE A 330 -3.99 -17.10 -1.26
N ASP A 331 -3.94 -18.04 -0.35
CA ASP A 331 -5.03 -18.96 -0.08
C ASP A 331 -6.18 -18.23 0.64
N ILE A 332 -7.37 -18.33 0.07
CA ILE A 332 -8.62 -17.83 0.65
C ILE A 332 -9.24 -18.94 1.50
N VAL A 333 -9.84 -18.58 2.62
CA VAL A 333 -10.57 -19.54 3.47
C VAL A 333 -11.72 -20.20 2.69
N LYS A 334 -12.00 -21.47 2.97
CA LYS A 334 -13.06 -22.23 2.29
C LYS A 334 -14.47 -21.66 2.54
N HIS A 335 -14.66 -21.10 3.72
CA HIS A 335 -15.94 -20.53 4.15
C HIS A 335 -15.71 -19.07 4.55
N TYR A 336 -16.10 -18.15 3.68
CA TYR A 336 -16.08 -16.72 3.93
C TYR A 336 -17.51 -16.19 4.10
N PRO A 337 -17.70 -15.06 4.80
CA PRO A 337 -19.03 -14.47 4.98
C PRO A 337 -19.68 -14.11 3.64
N GLN A 338 -21.02 -14.12 3.62
CA GLN A 338 -21.87 -13.58 2.55
C GLN A 338 -22.96 -12.74 3.20
N VAL A 339 -23.25 -11.57 2.65
CA VAL A 339 -24.19 -10.62 3.27
C VAL A 339 -25.56 -11.25 3.54
N ASP A 340 -26.08 -12.04 2.59
CA ASP A 340 -27.41 -12.68 2.74
C ASP A 340 -27.46 -13.81 3.79
N THR A 341 -26.34 -14.28 4.29
CA THR A 341 -26.27 -15.39 5.25
C THR A 341 -26.01 -14.92 6.68
N ILE A 342 -25.97 -13.60 6.91
CA ILE A 342 -25.69 -13.04 8.23
C ILE A 342 -26.94 -13.17 9.13
N ASP A 343 -26.75 -13.74 10.33
CA ASP A 343 -27.82 -13.92 11.30
C ASP A 343 -28.01 -12.67 12.19
N HIS A 344 -29.02 -11.88 11.89
CA HIS A 344 -29.35 -10.67 12.63
C HIS A 344 -30.12 -10.91 13.93
N SER A 345 -30.53 -12.16 14.23
CA SER A 345 -31.32 -12.51 15.44
C SER A 345 -30.47 -12.57 16.72
N LEU A 346 -29.14 -12.54 16.59
CA LEU A 346 -28.20 -12.69 17.70
C LEU A 346 -28.26 -11.50 18.67
N ALA A 347 -28.55 -11.76 19.93
CA ALA A 347 -28.70 -10.71 20.94
C ALA A 347 -28.19 -11.17 22.30
N LEU A 348 -27.87 -10.21 23.18
CA LEU A 348 -27.49 -10.42 24.58
C LEU A 348 -28.40 -9.64 25.51
N THR A 349 -28.71 -10.22 26.64
CA THR A 349 -29.35 -9.49 27.73
C THR A 349 -28.41 -8.42 28.28
N LEU A 350 -28.96 -7.43 28.96
CA LEU A 350 -28.13 -6.36 29.58
C LEU A 350 -27.18 -6.91 30.66
N GLU A 351 -27.58 -7.94 31.37
CA GLU A 351 -26.80 -8.55 32.46
C GLU A 351 -25.63 -9.36 31.90
N GLU A 352 -25.88 -10.22 30.89
CA GLU A 352 -24.82 -10.93 30.16
C GLU A 352 -23.81 -9.96 29.58
N TYR A 353 -24.30 -8.89 28.92
CA TYR A 353 -23.43 -7.87 28.35
C TYR A 353 -22.54 -7.21 29.40
N LYS A 354 -23.06 -6.81 30.56
CA LYS A 354 -22.28 -6.16 31.61
C LYS A 354 -21.19 -7.08 32.16
N THR A 355 -21.56 -8.33 32.44
CA THR A 355 -20.67 -9.35 33.00
C THR A 355 -19.55 -9.68 32.04
N GLU A 356 -19.90 -10.06 30.79
CA GLU A 356 -18.91 -10.44 29.78
C GLU A 356 -18.01 -9.25 29.38
N ARG A 357 -18.59 -8.05 29.22
CA ARG A 357 -17.80 -6.86 28.93
C ARG A 357 -16.71 -6.62 29.97
N LYS A 358 -17.06 -6.66 31.25
CA LYS A 358 -16.09 -6.45 32.32
C LYS A 358 -15.01 -7.52 32.29
N ARG A 359 -15.39 -8.79 32.23
CA ARG A 359 -14.46 -9.91 32.17
C ARG A 359 -13.47 -9.79 30.99
N LEU A 360 -13.98 -9.50 29.78
CA LEU A 360 -13.15 -9.38 28.58
C LEU A 360 -12.26 -8.13 28.59
N GLN A 361 -12.76 -6.99 29.09
CA GLN A 361 -11.96 -5.77 29.23
C GLN A 361 -10.83 -5.94 30.26
N ASP A 362 -11.10 -6.56 31.40
CA ASP A 362 -10.06 -6.87 32.42
C ASP A 362 -9.00 -7.83 31.83
N ARG A 363 -9.43 -8.80 31.02
CA ARG A 363 -8.52 -9.73 30.34
C ARG A 363 -7.68 -9.04 29.28
N LEU A 364 -8.30 -8.20 28.45
CA LEU A 364 -7.62 -7.44 27.40
C LEU A 364 -6.55 -6.51 27.99
N PHE A 365 -6.83 -5.82 29.08
CA PHE A 365 -5.85 -4.97 29.77
C PHE A 365 -4.60 -5.74 30.22
N ARG A 366 -4.76 -6.97 30.73
CA ARG A 366 -3.60 -7.82 31.10
C ARG A 366 -2.80 -8.27 29.88
N LEU A 367 -3.50 -8.67 28.82
CA LEU A 367 -2.85 -9.11 27.58
C LEU A 367 -2.10 -7.98 26.88
N GLU A 368 -2.62 -6.75 26.94
CA GLU A 368 -1.95 -5.55 26.41
C GLU A 368 -0.55 -5.38 27.02
N ASN A 369 -0.40 -5.53 28.33
CA ASN A 369 0.89 -5.41 28.99
C ASN A 369 1.91 -6.46 28.48
N ILE A 370 1.46 -7.69 28.24
CA ILE A 370 2.31 -8.77 27.68
C ILE A 370 2.64 -8.46 26.23
N MET A 371 1.65 -8.04 25.45
CA MET A 371 1.80 -7.62 24.06
C MET A 371 2.83 -6.49 23.91
N PHE A 372 2.76 -5.48 24.78
CA PHE A 372 3.72 -4.38 24.82
C PHE A 372 5.15 -4.86 25.12
N GLN A 373 5.33 -5.71 26.14
CA GLN A 373 6.65 -6.26 26.51
C GLN A 373 7.24 -7.10 25.39
N ARG A 374 6.42 -7.90 24.73
CA ARG A 374 6.82 -8.79 23.62
C ARG A 374 6.85 -8.11 22.26
N ARG A 375 6.56 -6.81 22.21
CA ARG A 375 6.56 -6.01 20.96
C ARG A 375 5.62 -6.51 19.87
N VAL A 376 4.57 -7.27 20.20
CA VAL A 376 3.59 -7.74 19.20
C VAL A 376 2.64 -6.61 18.83
N PRO A 377 2.58 -6.17 17.56
CA PRO A 377 1.62 -5.16 17.14
C PRO A 377 0.23 -5.76 16.96
N LEU A 378 -0.82 -5.01 17.28
CA LEU A 378 -2.21 -5.38 17.05
C LEU A 378 -2.87 -4.36 16.11
N ILE A 379 -3.42 -4.84 15.01
CA ILE A 379 -4.12 -4.02 14.01
C ILE A 379 -5.57 -4.47 13.97
N LEU A 380 -6.48 -3.55 14.33
CA LEU A 380 -7.93 -3.77 14.32
C LEU A 380 -8.55 -2.89 13.25
N MET A 381 -9.17 -3.48 12.25
CA MET A 381 -9.79 -2.77 11.16
C MET A 381 -11.31 -2.97 11.23
N TYR A 382 -12.04 -1.87 11.11
CA TYR A 382 -13.50 -1.83 11.18
C TYR A 382 -14.09 -1.26 9.91
N GLU A 383 -14.75 -2.11 9.14
CA GLU A 383 -15.63 -1.75 8.03
C GLU A 383 -17.07 -2.10 8.37
N GLY A 384 -18.02 -1.66 7.57
CA GLY A 384 -19.44 -1.98 7.78
C GLY A 384 -20.35 -0.86 7.34
N TRP A 385 -21.64 -1.15 7.34
CA TRP A 385 -22.69 -0.23 6.94
C TRP A 385 -22.69 1.06 7.77
N ASP A 386 -23.25 2.14 7.21
CA ASP A 386 -23.46 3.36 7.97
C ASP A 386 -24.48 3.09 9.08
N ALA A 387 -24.25 3.74 10.23
CA ALA A 387 -24.95 3.48 11.48
C ALA A 387 -24.82 2.05 12.09
N ALA A 388 -24.04 1.13 11.49
CA ALA A 388 -23.86 -0.22 12.04
C ALA A 388 -23.24 -0.24 13.45
N GLY A 389 -22.41 0.75 13.81
CA GLY A 389 -21.89 0.86 15.17
C GLY A 389 -20.38 0.67 15.32
N LYS A 390 -19.61 0.89 14.23
CA LYS A 390 -18.13 0.84 14.19
C LYS A 390 -17.48 1.61 15.35
N GLY A 391 -17.71 2.90 15.47
CA GLY A 391 -17.15 3.72 16.56
C GLY A 391 -17.57 3.28 17.96
N GLY A 392 -18.73 2.63 18.10
CA GLY A 392 -19.18 2.04 19.37
C GLY A 392 -18.37 0.81 19.76
N ASN A 393 -17.96 -0.03 18.81
CA ASN A 393 -17.04 -1.14 19.04
C ASN A 393 -15.65 -0.64 19.40
N ILE A 394 -15.07 0.23 18.58
CA ILE A 394 -13.75 0.87 18.81
C ILE A 394 -13.67 1.45 20.21
N LYS A 395 -14.69 2.22 20.64
CA LYS A 395 -14.75 2.81 21.98
C LYS A 395 -14.67 1.75 23.09
N ARG A 396 -15.27 0.56 22.94
CA ARG A 396 -15.25 -0.50 23.99
C ARG A 396 -13.90 -1.18 24.08
N VAL A 397 -13.20 -1.32 22.96
CA VAL A 397 -11.82 -1.79 22.95
C VAL A 397 -10.90 -0.74 23.58
N ALA A 398 -10.96 0.51 23.14
CA ALA A 398 -10.15 1.60 23.66
C ALA A 398 -10.30 1.80 25.19
N GLN A 399 -11.51 1.57 25.74
CA GLN A 399 -11.78 1.64 27.18
C GLN A 399 -11.03 0.57 28.01
N ALA A 400 -10.52 -0.47 27.37
CA ALA A 400 -9.80 -1.56 28.03
C ALA A 400 -8.27 -1.43 27.89
N LEU A 401 -7.79 -0.42 27.17
CA LEU A 401 -6.37 -0.24 26.85
C LEU A 401 -5.80 1.02 27.52
N ASP A 402 -4.49 1.03 27.76
CA ASP A 402 -3.78 2.25 28.14
C ASP A 402 -3.84 3.27 26.98
N ALA A 403 -4.22 4.50 27.28
CA ALA A 403 -4.37 5.54 26.26
C ALA A 403 -3.09 5.84 25.45
N ARG A 404 -1.93 5.46 25.97
CA ARG A 404 -0.62 5.62 25.30
C ARG A 404 -0.29 4.45 24.37
N ALA A 405 -0.99 3.33 24.50
CA ALA A 405 -0.69 2.09 23.79
C ALA A 405 -1.53 1.92 22.50
N TYR A 406 -2.45 2.82 22.21
CA TYR A 406 -3.24 2.73 20.99
C TYR A 406 -3.35 4.05 20.23
N THR A 407 -3.61 3.94 18.94
CA THR A 407 -3.99 5.06 18.07
C THR A 407 -5.23 4.68 17.27
N ILE A 408 -6.20 5.59 17.18
CA ILE A 408 -7.37 5.43 16.33
C ILE A 408 -7.11 6.25 15.05
N PHE A 409 -7.22 5.60 13.91
CA PHE A 409 -7.02 6.18 12.59
C PHE A 409 -8.37 6.27 11.87
N PRO A 410 -9.03 7.43 11.86
CA PRO A 410 -10.17 7.65 10.96
C PRO A 410 -9.66 7.73 9.52
N SER A 411 -10.43 7.16 8.59
CA SER A 411 -10.12 7.21 7.16
C SER A 411 -11.16 8.06 6.41
N PRO A 412 -11.07 9.39 6.51
CA PRO A 412 -11.91 10.30 5.71
C PRO A 412 -11.49 10.26 4.24
N ALA A 413 -12.17 11.04 3.40
CA ALA A 413 -11.75 11.27 2.02
C ALA A 413 -10.26 11.67 1.98
N PRO A 414 -9.50 11.17 0.99
CA PRO A 414 -8.07 11.43 0.92
C PRO A 414 -7.77 12.91 0.69
N THR A 415 -6.72 13.40 1.33
CA THR A 415 -6.18 14.75 1.11
C THR A 415 -5.45 14.84 -0.23
N LYS A 416 -5.16 16.06 -0.72
CA LYS A 416 -4.40 16.25 -1.95
C LYS A 416 -3.04 15.53 -1.96
N PRO A 417 -2.21 15.59 -0.89
CA PRO A 417 -0.99 14.80 -0.82
C PRO A 417 -1.24 13.28 -0.87
N GLU A 418 -2.29 12.79 -0.20
CA GLU A 418 -2.64 11.36 -0.23
C GLU A 418 -3.10 10.91 -1.62
N LEU A 419 -3.82 11.77 -2.38
CA LEU A 419 -4.19 11.51 -3.76
C LEU A 419 -2.99 11.52 -4.73
N ALA A 420 -1.91 12.20 -4.38
CA ALA A 420 -0.69 12.25 -5.17
C ALA A 420 0.23 11.02 -4.96
N HIS A 421 -0.16 10.10 -4.09
CA HIS A 421 0.54 8.84 -3.81
C HIS A 421 -0.34 7.63 -4.11
N PRO A 422 0.21 6.40 -4.17
CA PRO A 422 -0.57 5.17 -4.19
C PRO A 422 -1.54 5.10 -3.00
N PHE A 423 -2.74 4.52 -3.18
CA PHE A 423 -3.79 4.58 -2.15
C PHE A 423 -3.38 3.94 -0.81
N LEU A 424 -2.51 2.92 -0.82
CA LEU A 424 -1.99 2.30 0.40
C LEU A 424 -0.96 3.15 1.14
N TRP A 425 -0.36 4.16 0.50
CA TRP A 425 0.65 5.03 1.11
C TRP A 425 0.17 5.66 2.42
N ARG A 426 -1.07 6.16 2.47
CA ARG A 426 -1.65 6.79 3.66
C ARG A 426 -1.75 5.85 4.85
N TYR A 427 -1.86 4.54 4.62
CA TYR A 427 -1.92 3.51 5.66
C TYR A 427 -0.52 3.06 6.06
N TRP A 428 0.39 2.89 5.12
CA TRP A 428 1.80 2.65 5.41
C TRP A 428 2.42 3.73 6.32
N THR A 429 2.07 4.98 6.11
CA THR A 429 2.57 6.11 6.92
C THR A 429 1.97 6.17 8.32
N ARG A 430 0.88 5.45 8.58
CA ARG A 430 0.09 5.49 9.83
C ARG A 430 0.07 4.17 10.59
N LEU A 431 1.02 3.27 10.34
CA LEU A 431 1.09 2.01 11.09
C LEU A 431 1.46 2.25 12.56
N PRO A 432 0.90 1.47 13.49
CA PRO A 432 1.31 1.52 14.89
C PRO A 432 2.74 1.01 15.02
N LYS A 433 3.43 1.41 16.08
CA LYS A 433 4.71 0.84 16.47
C LYS A 433 4.51 -0.57 17.04
N ALA A 434 5.50 -1.46 16.90
CA ALA A 434 5.48 -2.78 17.52
C ALA A 434 5.17 -2.71 19.02
N GLY A 435 4.26 -3.57 19.49
CA GLY A 435 3.74 -3.55 20.84
C GLY A 435 2.60 -2.56 21.09
N HIS A 436 2.09 -1.89 20.05
CA HIS A 436 0.97 -0.95 20.15
C HIS A 436 -0.22 -1.40 19.31
N VAL A 437 -1.37 -0.79 19.56
CA VAL A 437 -2.63 -1.09 18.88
C VAL A 437 -2.97 0.03 17.89
N GLY A 438 -3.16 -0.34 16.60
CA GLY A 438 -3.76 0.52 15.59
C GLY A 438 -5.22 0.13 15.36
N MET A 439 -6.15 1.09 15.54
CA MET A 439 -7.57 0.88 15.26
C MET A 439 -7.99 1.76 14.10
N TYR A 440 -8.43 1.14 13.00
CA TYR A 440 -8.84 1.85 11.78
C TYR A 440 -10.37 1.92 11.71
N ASP A 441 -10.93 3.13 11.80
CA ASP A 441 -12.35 3.42 11.53
C ASP A 441 -12.51 3.76 10.06
N ARG A 442 -12.95 2.76 9.28
CA ARG A 442 -12.74 2.61 7.83
C ARG A 442 -11.25 2.42 7.50
N SER A 443 -10.96 1.87 6.33
CA SER A 443 -9.62 1.37 6.04
C SER A 443 -9.26 1.47 4.56
N TRP A 444 -8.21 0.75 4.17
CA TRP A 444 -7.79 0.55 2.78
C TRP A 444 -8.85 -0.11 1.90
N TYR A 445 -9.85 -0.74 2.50
CA TYR A 445 -10.99 -1.31 1.77
C TYR A 445 -11.92 -0.27 1.17
N GLY A 446 -11.80 1.01 1.54
CA GLY A 446 -12.48 2.11 0.85
C GLY A 446 -12.29 2.08 -0.67
N ARG A 447 -11.11 1.63 -1.16
CA ARG A 447 -10.77 1.49 -2.59
C ARG A 447 -11.73 0.55 -3.33
N VAL A 448 -12.10 -0.58 -2.70
CA VAL A 448 -12.97 -1.61 -3.30
C VAL A 448 -14.43 -1.51 -2.86
N LEU A 449 -14.74 -0.58 -1.96
CA LEU A 449 -16.09 -0.27 -1.48
C LEU A 449 -16.56 1.09 -2.02
N VAL A 450 -16.44 2.15 -1.23
CA VAL A 450 -16.95 3.48 -1.58
C VAL A 450 -16.33 4.04 -2.86
N GLU A 451 -15.01 3.89 -3.06
CA GLU A 451 -14.36 4.43 -4.25
C GLU A 451 -14.75 3.67 -5.53
N ARG A 452 -15.01 2.36 -5.42
CA ARG A 452 -15.56 1.53 -6.50
C ARG A 452 -17.01 1.92 -6.80
N VAL A 453 -17.89 1.96 -5.79
CA VAL A 453 -19.33 2.17 -5.96
C VAL A 453 -19.66 3.60 -6.39
N GLU A 454 -18.92 4.59 -5.88
CA GLU A 454 -19.10 6.00 -6.25
C GLU A 454 -18.33 6.40 -7.52
N GLY A 455 -17.52 5.49 -8.09
CA GLY A 455 -16.75 5.75 -9.30
C GLY A 455 -15.57 6.69 -9.09
N PHE A 456 -15.04 6.78 -7.87
CA PHE A 456 -13.82 7.56 -7.56
C PHE A 456 -12.56 6.80 -7.96
N ALA A 457 -12.62 5.47 -8.03
CA ALA A 457 -11.58 4.61 -8.59
C ALA A 457 -12.04 4.01 -9.92
N THR A 458 -11.14 3.98 -10.89
CA THR A 458 -11.38 3.33 -12.18
C THR A 458 -11.49 1.81 -12.02
N PRO A 459 -12.13 1.09 -12.96
CA PRO A 459 -12.17 -0.38 -12.96
C PRO A 459 -10.78 -1.03 -12.84
N ALA A 460 -9.77 -0.47 -13.52
CA ALA A 460 -8.39 -0.96 -13.44
C ALA A 460 -7.78 -0.78 -12.04
N GLU A 461 -8.09 0.32 -11.36
CA GLU A 461 -7.58 0.61 -10.01
C GLU A 461 -8.21 -0.26 -8.94
N TRP A 462 -9.55 -0.37 -8.90
CA TRP A 462 -10.20 -1.15 -7.86
C TRP A 462 -10.09 -2.67 -8.10
N SER A 463 -9.98 -3.14 -9.36
CA SER A 463 -9.82 -4.58 -9.60
C SER A 463 -8.46 -5.11 -9.16
N ARG A 464 -7.37 -4.37 -9.36
CA ARG A 464 -6.05 -4.75 -8.86
C ARG A 464 -5.92 -4.58 -7.34
N ALA A 465 -6.71 -3.68 -6.74
CA ALA A 465 -6.61 -3.36 -5.32
C ALA A 465 -6.89 -4.55 -4.39
N TYR A 466 -7.62 -5.57 -4.82
CA TYR A 466 -7.82 -6.78 -4.01
C TYR A 466 -6.50 -7.52 -3.75
N ASP A 467 -5.65 -7.65 -4.78
CA ASP A 467 -4.34 -8.28 -4.63
C ASP A 467 -3.39 -7.37 -3.84
N GLU A 468 -3.34 -6.07 -4.15
CA GLU A 468 -2.52 -5.08 -3.43
C GLU A 468 -2.87 -5.01 -1.92
N ILE A 469 -4.15 -5.16 -1.58
CA ILE A 469 -4.62 -5.26 -0.19
C ILE A 469 -4.12 -6.54 0.46
N ASN A 470 -4.26 -7.69 -0.21
CA ASN A 470 -3.80 -8.96 0.33
C ASN A 470 -2.27 -8.96 0.55
N GLU A 471 -1.51 -8.34 -0.35
CA GLU A 471 -0.06 -8.14 -0.24
C GLU A 471 0.29 -7.27 0.98
N PHE A 472 -0.37 -6.12 1.11
CA PHE A 472 -0.19 -5.22 2.25
C PHE A 472 -0.49 -5.91 3.59
N GLU A 473 -1.61 -6.63 3.67
CA GLU A 473 -2.00 -7.37 4.87
C GLU A 473 -1.03 -8.51 5.19
N HIS A 474 -0.50 -9.16 4.17
CA HIS A 474 0.52 -10.19 4.33
C HIS A 474 1.81 -9.60 4.90
N ASP A 475 2.29 -8.48 4.39
CA ASP A 475 3.46 -7.76 4.93
C ASP A 475 3.27 -7.38 6.41
N LEU A 476 2.06 -6.99 6.81
CA LEU A 476 1.75 -6.68 8.21
C LEU A 476 1.81 -7.93 9.11
N VAL A 477 1.28 -9.06 8.63
CA VAL A 477 1.32 -10.33 9.38
C VAL A 477 2.74 -10.86 9.46
N ASP A 478 3.53 -10.74 8.41
CA ASP A 478 4.93 -11.16 8.39
C ASP A 478 5.84 -10.29 9.26
N TRP A 479 5.52 -9.01 9.36
CA TRP A 479 6.13 -8.15 10.38
C TRP A 479 5.86 -8.65 11.81
N GLY A 480 4.87 -9.52 11.98
CA GLY A 480 4.47 -10.12 13.25
C GLY A 480 3.22 -9.51 13.86
N ALA A 481 2.49 -8.70 13.12
CA ALA A 481 1.23 -8.13 13.59
C ALA A 481 0.12 -9.18 13.70
N ILE A 482 -0.72 -9.02 14.71
CA ILE A 482 -2.05 -9.63 14.73
C ILE A 482 -2.97 -8.68 13.97
N LEU A 483 -3.50 -9.14 12.84
CA LEU A 483 -4.44 -8.37 12.01
C LEU A 483 -5.84 -8.98 12.13
N LEU A 484 -6.81 -8.20 12.62
CA LEU A 484 -8.21 -8.59 12.72
C LEU A 484 -9.08 -7.65 11.89
N LYS A 485 -9.85 -8.23 10.99
CA LYS A 485 -10.75 -7.52 10.07
C LYS A 485 -12.19 -7.72 10.49
N PHE A 486 -12.85 -6.65 10.90
CA PHE A 486 -14.24 -6.67 11.34
C PHE A 486 -15.16 -6.00 10.31
N TRP A 487 -16.15 -6.74 9.85
CA TRP A 487 -17.31 -6.20 9.15
C TRP A 487 -18.45 -6.04 10.14
N VAL A 488 -18.81 -4.79 10.46
CA VAL A 488 -19.93 -4.51 11.37
C VAL A 488 -21.19 -4.43 10.54
N ASP A 489 -22.01 -5.47 10.67
CA ASP A 489 -23.22 -5.62 9.88
C ASP A 489 -24.47 -5.22 10.62
N VAL A 490 -25.43 -4.67 9.90
CA VAL A 490 -26.75 -4.28 10.39
C VAL A 490 -27.78 -4.52 9.32
N SER A 491 -28.93 -5.05 9.70
CA SER A 491 -30.04 -5.23 8.76
C SER A 491 -30.52 -3.91 8.16
N PRO A 492 -31.02 -3.91 6.92
CA PRO A 492 -31.56 -2.70 6.30
C PRO A 492 -32.66 -2.02 7.14
N GLU A 493 -33.47 -2.79 7.83
CA GLU A 493 -34.56 -2.34 8.69
C GLU A 493 -34.04 -1.61 9.93
N GLU A 494 -33.08 -2.22 10.63
CA GLU A 494 -32.46 -1.62 11.81
C GLU A 494 -31.60 -0.42 11.43
N GLN A 495 -30.94 -0.45 10.27
CA GLN A 495 -30.21 0.73 9.75
C GLN A 495 -31.13 1.93 9.57
N LEU A 496 -32.28 1.72 8.92
CA LEU A 496 -33.30 2.76 8.72
C LEU A 496 -33.78 3.34 10.05
N ARG A 497 -34.10 2.45 11.00
CA ARG A 497 -34.53 2.86 12.34
C ARG A 497 -33.46 3.73 13.02
N ARG A 498 -32.18 3.35 12.87
CA ARG A 498 -31.07 4.13 13.45
C ARG A 498 -30.85 5.47 12.76
N PHE A 499 -31.15 5.59 11.48
CA PHE A 499 -31.11 6.87 10.77
C PHE A 499 -32.18 7.80 11.32
N GLN A 500 -33.43 7.31 11.45
CA GLN A 500 -34.53 8.05 12.05
C GLN A 500 -34.22 8.47 13.50
N ASP A 501 -33.73 7.57 14.34
CA ASP A 501 -33.29 7.85 15.72
C ASP A 501 -32.22 8.98 15.78
N ARG A 502 -31.40 9.16 14.73
CA ARG A 502 -30.39 10.23 14.66
C ARG A 502 -30.99 11.54 14.22
N GLU A 503 -31.95 11.52 13.30
CA GLU A 503 -32.66 12.74 12.85
C GLU A 503 -33.53 13.33 13.96
N ASP A 504 -34.16 12.48 14.75
CA ASP A 504 -35.04 12.86 15.85
C ASP A 504 -34.28 13.37 17.09
N ASP A 505 -33.00 13.03 17.25
CA ASP A 505 -32.18 13.40 18.41
C ASP A 505 -31.22 14.56 18.07
N PRO A 506 -31.49 15.80 18.54
CA PRO A 506 -30.65 16.97 18.25
C PRO A 506 -29.17 16.76 18.60
N ALA A 507 -28.87 15.90 19.60
CA ALA A 507 -27.49 15.59 19.98
C ALA A 507 -26.81 14.62 19.00
N LYS A 508 -27.56 14.02 18.05
CA LYS A 508 -27.05 13.02 17.09
C LYS A 508 -27.21 13.42 15.64
N GLN A 509 -27.97 14.48 15.33
CA GLN A 509 -28.21 14.96 13.95
C GLN A 509 -26.92 15.18 13.16
N TRP A 510 -25.85 15.64 13.80
CA TRP A 510 -24.54 15.80 13.17
C TRP A 510 -23.89 14.50 12.68
N LYS A 511 -24.44 13.32 13.04
CA LYS A 511 -23.95 11.99 12.65
C LYS A 511 -24.66 11.44 11.42
N ILE A 512 -25.65 12.11 10.88
CA ILE A 512 -26.32 11.74 9.67
C ILE A 512 -26.10 12.78 8.59
N THR A 513 -25.76 12.32 7.40
CA THR A 513 -25.43 13.16 6.26
C THR A 513 -26.20 12.70 5.03
N GLU A 514 -26.24 13.53 3.99
CA GLU A 514 -26.81 13.15 2.69
C GLU A 514 -26.11 11.92 2.09
N ASP A 515 -24.82 11.74 2.40
CA ASP A 515 -24.05 10.58 1.97
C ASP A 515 -24.60 9.27 2.55
N ASP A 516 -25.04 9.26 3.81
CA ASP A 516 -25.62 8.06 4.44
C ASP A 516 -26.90 7.60 3.68
N TRP A 517 -27.77 8.55 3.28
CA TRP A 517 -28.96 8.26 2.50
C TRP A 517 -28.64 7.79 1.08
N ARG A 518 -27.71 8.45 0.41
CA ARG A 518 -27.24 8.07 -0.93
C ARG A 518 -26.63 6.66 -0.92
N ASN A 519 -25.81 6.33 0.08
CA ASN A 519 -25.23 4.99 0.22
C ASN A 519 -26.32 3.92 0.37
N ARG A 520 -27.39 4.23 1.09
CA ARG A 520 -28.53 3.32 1.26
C ARG A 520 -29.29 3.11 -0.06
N GLU A 521 -29.46 4.12 -0.90
CA GLU A 521 -30.08 3.98 -2.23
C GLU A 521 -29.26 3.03 -3.14
N LYS A 522 -27.94 2.95 -2.95
CA LYS A 522 -27.01 2.08 -3.69
C LYS A 522 -26.75 0.74 -2.98
N TYR A 523 -27.65 0.31 -2.09
CA TYR A 523 -27.48 -0.94 -1.33
C TYR A 523 -27.11 -2.16 -2.19
N PRO A 524 -27.74 -2.44 -3.36
CA PRO A 524 -27.38 -3.59 -4.18
C PRO A 524 -25.93 -3.52 -4.71
N GLN A 525 -25.45 -2.35 -5.09
CA GLN A 525 -24.08 -2.15 -5.58
C GLN A 525 -23.06 -2.34 -4.45
N TYR A 526 -23.35 -1.77 -3.27
CA TYR A 526 -22.50 -1.97 -2.09
C TYR A 526 -22.49 -3.43 -1.66
N LYS A 527 -23.65 -4.12 -1.67
CA LYS A 527 -23.72 -5.55 -1.35
C LYS A 527 -22.82 -6.37 -2.26
N ALA A 528 -22.90 -6.17 -3.58
CA ALA A 528 -22.04 -6.86 -4.54
C ALA A 528 -20.54 -6.59 -4.29
N ALA A 529 -20.19 -5.35 -3.97
CA ALA A 529 -18.82 -4.97 -3.64
C ALA A 529 -18.33 -5.64 -2.33
N ILE A 530 -19.20 -5.77 -1.33
CA ILE A 530 -18.90 -6.42 -0.04
C ILE A 530 -18.73 -7.94 -0.23
N ASP A 531 -19.62 -8.59 -0.99
CA ASP A 531 -19.51 -10.03 -1.27
C ASP A 531 -18.21 -10.34 -2.06
N ASP A 532 -17.82 -9.49 -3.03
CA ASP A 532 -16.52 -9.59 -3.70
C ASP A 532 -15.35 -9.39 -2.73
N MET A 533 -15.44 -8.40 -1.86
CA MET A 533 -14.42 -8.14 -0.82
C MET A 533 -14.23 -9.37 0.07
N PHE A 534 -15.29 -9.96 0.58
CA PHE A 534 -15.21 -11.18 1.39
C PHE A 534 -14.59 -12.34 0.61
N ARG A 535 -15.04 -12.55 -0.61
CA ARG A 535 -14.59 -13.63 -1.48
C ARG A 535 -13.11 -13.53 -1.87
N LEU A 536 -12.62 -12.33 -2.13
CA LEU A 536 -11.28 -12.09 -2.69
C LEU A 536 -10.23 -11.79 -1.63
N THR A 537 -10.65 -11.41 -0.42
CA THR A 537 -9.70 -10.97 0.62
C THR A 537 -9.87 -11.66 1.97
N SER A 538 -10.72 -12.70 2.11
CA SER A 538 -10.73 -13.55 3.30
C SER A 538 -9.55 -14.54 3.25
N THR A 539 -8.35 -14.03 3.36
CA THR A 539 -7.13 -14.86 3.34
C THR A 539 -7.02 -15.73 4.58
N THR A 540 -6.27 -16.84 4.48
CA THR A 540 -6.08 -17.78 5.60
C THR A 540 -5.33 -17.16 6.78
N PHE A 541 -4.53 -16.13 6.55
CA PHE A 541 -3.79 -15.41 7.58
C PHE A 541 -4.56 -14.22 8.18
N ALA A 542 -5.55 -13.65 7.45
CA ALA A 542 -6.38 -12.55 7.89
C ALA A 542 -7.81 -12.68 7.35
N PRO A 543 -8.62 -13.61 7.85
CA PRO A 543 -10.01 -13.78 7.40
C PRO A 543 -10.90 -12.64 7.92
N TRP A 544 -11.97 -12.34 7.18
CA TRP A 544 -13.02 -11.45 7.63
C TRP A 544 -13.86 -12.07 8.74
N VAL A 545 -14.19 -11.24 9.73
CA VAL A 545 -15.08 -11.58 10.83
C VAL A 545 -16.28 -10.64 10.81
N VAL A 546 -17.47 -11.19 10.69
CA VAL A 546 -18.72 -10.42 10.79
C VAL A 546 -19.06 -10.17 12.25
N LEU A 547 -19.47 -8.95 12.57
CA LEU A 547 -20.04 -8.53 13.85
C LEU A 547 -21.50 -8.16 13.62
N GLU A 548 -22.41 -9.06 13.92
CA GLU A 548 -23.86 -8.89 13.80
C GLU A 548 -24.31 -7.83 14.81
N SER A 549 -24.76 -6.68 14.33
CA SER A 549 -24.90 -5.47 15.13
C SER A 549 -26.33 -4.95 15.26
N ASP A 550 -27.35 -5.71 14.88
CA ASP A 550 -28.74 -5.36 15.22
C ASP A 550 -28.86 -5.25 16.74
N ASP A 551 -28.31 -6.19 17.51
CA ASP A 551 -27.96 -5.95 18.91
C ASP A 551 -26.51 -5.47 19.05
N LYS A 552 -26.34 -4.17 19.30
CA LYS A 552 -25.03 -3.56 19.56
C LYS A 552 -24.25 -4.20 20.71
N ARG A 553 -24.92 -4.84 21.66
CA ARG A 553 -24.29 -5.53 22.80
C ARG A 553 -23.62 -6.81 22.34
N HIS A 554 -24.31 -7.59 21.50
CA HIS A 554 -23.76 -8.79 20.87
C HIS A 554 -22.49 -8.48 20.10
N ALA A 555 -22.55 -7.56 19.14
CA ALA A 555 -21.41 -7.19 18.31
C ALA A 555 -20.17 -6.74 19.11
N ARG A 556 -20.39 -5.98 20.19
CA ARG A 556 -19.29 -5.50 21.06
C ARG A 556 -18.62 -6.61 21.85
N ILE A 557 -19.41 -7.56 22.35
CA ILE A 557 -18.89 -8.72 23.09
C ILE A 557 -18.15 -9.65 22.13
N LYS A 558 -18.71 -9.91 20.95
CA LYS A 558 -18.08 -10.73 19.91
C LYS A 558 -16.72 -10.17 19.52
N ALA A 559 -16.62 -8.86 19.25
CA ALA A 559 -15.35 -8.20 18.94
C ALA A 559 -14.32 -8.34 20.05
N LEU A 560 -14.69 -8.02 21.30
CA LEU A 560 -13.78 -8.14 22.46
C LEU A 560 -13.30 -9.58 22.66
N ARG A 561 -14.19 -10.58 22.49
CA ARG A 561 -13.84 -12.00 22.64
C ARG A 561 -12.80 -12.41 21.58
N ILE A 562 -13.03 -12.09 20.31
CA ILE A 562 -12.11 -12.43 19.23
C ILE A 562 -10.73 -11.77 19.41
N ILE A 563 -10.69 -10.51 19.87
CA ILE A 563 -9.44 -9.83 20.17
C ILE A 563 -8.68 -10.54 21.30
N VAL A 564 -9.37 -10.89 22.38
CA VAL A 564 -8.76 -11.62 23.49
C VAL A 564 -8.24 -12.98 23.04
N GLU A 565 -9.04 -13.76 22.33
CA GLU A 565 -8.66 -15.09 21.81
C GLU A 565 -7.44 -15.01 20.86
N ALA A 566 -7.40 -14.01 19.98
CA ALA A 566 -6.27 -13.81 19.06
C ALA A 566 -4.97 -13.47 19.83
N LEU A 567 -5.06 -12.61 20.85
CA LEU A 567 -3.94 -12.28 21.72
C LEU A 567 -3.47 -13.49 22.54
N GLU A 568 -4.39 -14.25 23.14
CA GLU A 568 -4.07 -15.47 23.89
C GLU A 568 -3.39 -16.51 23.00
N LYS A 569 -3.90 -16.73 21.80
CA LYS A 569 -3.31 -17.65 20.84
C LYS A 569 -1.86 -17.24 20.48
N ARG A 570 -1.60 -15.96 20.34
CA ARG A 570 -0.27 -15.43 19.96
C ARG A 570 0.71 -15.35 21.13
N LEU A 571 0.22 -14.94 22.29
CA LEU A 571 1.04 -14.66 23.47
C LEU A 571 1.14 -15.84 24.46
N GLY A 572 0.35 -16.89 24.24
CA GLY A 572 0.15 -17.95 25.22
C GLY A 572 -0.84 -17.56 26.32
N GLU A 573 -1.30 -18.52 27.11
CA GLU A 573 -2.22 -18.25 28.20
C GLU A 573 -1.53 -17.35 29.26
N CYS A 574 -2.17 -16.25 29.57
CA CYS A 574 -1.79 -15.43 30.70
C CYS A 574 -2.09 -16.23 32.00
N PRO A 575 -1.14 -16.39 32.92
CA PRO A 575 -1.45 -17.03 34.19
C PRO A 575 -2.71 -16.45 34.81
N ALA A 576 -3.65 -17.31 35.20
CA ALA A 576 -4.77 -16.89 36.00
C ALA A 576 -4.22 -16.29 37.31
N SER A 577 -4.66 -15.10 37.66
CA SER A 577 -4.28 -14.42 38.93
C SER A 577 -4.84 -15.14 40.13
#